data_4c331fb828d3043a50fc1ccc180b6455
#
_entry.id   4c331fb828d3043a50fc1ccc180b6455
#
_cell.length_a   1.000
_cell.length_b   1.000
_cell.length_c   1.000
_cell.angle_alpha   90.00
_cell.angle_beta   90.00
_cell.angle_gamma   90.00
#
_symmetry.space_group_name_H-M   'P 1'
#
loop_
_entity.id
_entity.type
_entity.pdbx_description
1 polymer ?
#
loop_
_entity_poly.entity_id
_entity_poly.type
_entity_poly.pdbx_seq_one_letter_code
_entity_poly.pdbx_strand_id
1 'polypeptide(L)'
;IMGLGSALTILSFFPTLPHQSFILVKRSLLIIMGLNLTLGMLIPNINNAAHLGGALMGMIQSLIWYRCALHQRNLLGSLLGLCVGVTLLIFSYFYCQNLIHAGLLPLWDTILKQF
;
A
#
# COMPACT_ATOMS: atom_id res chain seq x y z
N ILE A 1 -4.35 -2.45 6.03
CA ILE A 1 -3.52 -3.33 6.89
C ILE A 1 -2.22 -3.71 6.18
N MET A 2 -2.25 -4.15 4.90
CA MET A 2 -1.05 -4.56 4.15
C MET A 2 0.01 -3.46 4.03
N GLY A 3 -0.39 -2.21 3.79
CA GLY A 3 0.54 -1.09 3.72
C GLY A 3 1.27 -0.82 5.04
N LEU A 4 0.56 -0.87 6.16
CA LEU A 4 1.18 -0.70 7.49
C LEU A 4 2.11 -1.86 7.81
N GLY A 5 1.69 -3.09 7.56
CA GLY A 5 2.51 -4.28 7.79
C GLY A 5 3.81 -4.25 6.98
N SER A 6 3.74 -3.89 5.69
CA SER A 6 4.93 -3.78 4.84
C SER A 6 5.84 -2.63 5.25
N ALA A 7 5.27 -1.48 5.66
CA ALA A 7 6.04 -0.35 6.18
C ALA A 7 6.87 -0.76 7.41
N LEU A 8 6.23 -1.40 8.40
CA LEU A 8 6.90 -1.89 9.59
C LEU A 8 7.93 -2.98 9.27
N THR A 9 7.63 -3.85 8.32
CA THR A 9 8.56 -4.90 7.88
C THR A 9 9.82 -4.29 7.28
N ILE A 10 9.68 -3.35 6.35
CA ILE A 10 10.83 -2.65 5.75
C ILE A 10 11.63 -1.91 6.81
N LEU A 11 10.97 -1.15 7.70
CA LEU A 11 11.67 -0.43 8.78
C LEU A 11 12.44 -1.37 9.71
N SER A 12 12.00 -2.60 9.89
CA SER A 12 12.70 -3.59 10.73
C SER A 12 14.06 -4.03 10.17
N PHE A 13 14.32 -3.80 8.88
CA PHE A 13 15.63 -4.09 8.25
C PHE A 13 16.63 -2.97 8.39
N PHE A 14 16.18 -1.78 8.76
CA PHE A 14 17.05 -0.63 8.96
C PHE A 14 17.46 -0.46 10.44
N PRO A 15 18.57 0.23 10.72
CA PRO A 15 18.94 0.59 12.08
C PRO A 15 17.84 1.38 12.78
N THR A 16 17.68 1.14 14.07
CA THR A 16 16.70 1.88 14.90
C THR A 16 17.02 3.37 14.92
N LEU A 17 15.97 4.18 14.77
CA LEU A 17 16.12 5.62 14.88
C LEU A 17 16.38 6.05 16.34
N PRO A 18 17.12 7.14 16.60
CA PRO A 18 17.50 7.58 17.94
C PRO A 18 16.35 7.77 18.92
N HIS A 19 15.15 8.08 18.41
CA HIS A 19 13.93 8.30 19.21
C HIS A 19 12.90 7.18 19.08
N GLN A 20 13.29 6.03 18.53
CA GLN A 20 12.37 4.89 18.38
C GLN A 20 12.21 4.18 19.73
N SER A 21 10.99 4.21 20.26
CA SER A 21 10.64 3.63 21.57
C SER A 21 10.22 2.15 21.51
N PHE A 22 10.12 1.56 20.31
CA PHE A 22 9.68 0.18 20.12
C PHE A 22 10.64 -0.62 19.25
N ILE A 23 10.76 -1.91 19.57
CA ILE A 23 11.61 -2.85 18.84
C ILE A 23 10.75 -3.60 17.82
N LEU A 24 11.14 -3.53 16.56
CA LEU A 24 10.50 -4.29 15.49
C LEU A 24 11.13 -5.67 15.33
N VAL A 25 10.35 -6.71 15.59
CA VAL A 25 10.81 -8.10 15.45
C VAL A 25 10.62 -8.54 14.00
N LYS A 26 11.69 -8.55 13.22
CA LYS A 26 11.71 -8.92 11.78
C LYS A 26 10.97 -10.22 11.49
N ARG A 27 11.26 -11.26 12.28
CA ARG A 27 10.67 -12.60 12.07
C ARG A 27 9.15 -12.57 12.17
N SER A 28 8.61 -11.93 13.21
CA SER A 28 7.16 -11.83 13.40
C SER A 28 6.48 -11.06 12.29
N LEU A 29 7.09 -9.95 11.86
CA LEU A 29 6.56 -9.12 10.78
C LEU A 29 6.55 -9.87 9.44
N LEU A 30 7.62 -10.59 9.11
CA LEU A 30 7.68 -11.41 7.90
C LEU A 30 6.66 -12.55 7.91
N ILE A 31 6.44 -13.19 9.05
CA ILE A 31 5.43 -14.25 9.20
C ILE A 31 4.02 -13.65 8.97
N ILE A 32 3.71 -12.53 9.61
CA ILE A 32 2.41 -11.88 9.47
C ILE A 32 2.17 -11.46 8.02
N MET A 33 3.16 -10.88 7.36
CA MET A 33 3.06 -10.48 5.95
C MET A 33 2.89 -11.68 5.03
N GLY A 34 3.67 -12.75 5.26
CA GLY A 34 3.56 -13.99 4.51
C GLY A 34 2.19 -14.66 4.67
N LEU A 35 1.67 -14.73 5.88
CA LEU A 35 0.33 -15.27 6.15
C LEU A 35 -0.76 -14.45 5.44
N ASN A 36 -0.70 -13.12 5.51
CA ASN A 36 -1.68 -12.26 4.83
C ASN A 36 -1.65 -12.44 3.31
N LEU A 37 -0.47 -12.54 2.70
CA LEU A 37 -0.33 -12.82 1.26
C LEU A 37 -0.87 -14.20 0.90
N THR A 38 -0.50 -15.22 1.68
CA THR A 38 -0.95 -16.60 1.45
C THR A 38 -2.46 -16.72 1.57
N LEU A 39 -3.06 -16.14 2.61
CA LEU A 39 -4.51 -16.12 2.80
C LEU A 39 -5.21 -15.36 1.66
N GLY A 40 -4.64 -14.27 1.18
CA GLY A 40 -5.16 -13.54 0.03
C GLY A 40 -5.18 -14.39 -1.25
N MET A 41 -4.20 -15.29 -1.43
CA MET A 41 -4.16 -16.20 -2.56
C MET A 41 -5.10 -17.41 -2.43
N LEU A 42 -5.31 -17.89 -1.20
CA LEU A 42 -6.13 -19.08 -0.93
C LEU A 42 -7.63 -18.80 -0.88
N ILE A 43 -8.01 -17.61 -0.45
CA ILE A 43 -9.42 -17.24 -0.31
C ILE A 43 -9.91 -16.63 -1.62
N PRO A 44 -10.90 -17.25 -2.29
CA PRO A 44 -11.49 -16.68 -3.51
C PRO A 44 -12.15 -15.33 -3.20
N ASN A 45 -12.16 -14.44 -4.18
CA ASN A 45 -12.72 -13.08 -4.11
C ASN A 45 -11.93 -12.06 -3.26
N ILE A 46 -10.73 -12.39 -2.78
CA ILE A 46 -9.82 -11.38 -2.23
C ILE A 46 -9.07 -10.69 -3.36
N ASN A 47 -9.09 -9.36 -3.35
CA ASN A 47 -8.38 -8.57 -4.34
C ASN A 47 -6.86 -8.54 -4.02
N ASN A 48 -6.13 -9.49 -4.57
CA ASN A 48 -4.68 -9.59 -4.41
C ASN A 48 -3.93 -8.38 -4.97
N ALA A 49 -4.45 -7.73 -6.01
CA ALA A 49 -3.86 -6.49 -6.52
C ALA A 49 -3.91 -5.37 -5.48
N ALA A 50 -4.99 -5.26 -4.71
CA ALA A 50 -5.09 -4.30 -3.61
C ALA A 50 -4.11 -4.63 -2.46
N HIS A 51 -3.89 -5.92 -2.17
CA HIS A 51 -2.89 -6.35 -1.18
C HIS A 51 -1.47 -5.98 -1.60
N LEU A 52 -1.10 -6.29 -2.83
CA LEU A 52 0.22 -5.97 -3.39
C LEU A 52 0.42 -4.46 -3.52
N GLY A 53 -0.57 -3.74 -4.03
CA GLY A 53 -0.54 -2.28 -4.14
C GLY A 53 -0.37 -1.60 -2.77
N GLY A 54 -1.11 -2.05 -1.77
CA GLY A 54 -0.97 -1.57 -0.39
C GLY A 54 0.42 -1.87 0.18
N ALA A 55 0.96 -3.07 -0.06
CA ALA A 55 2.29 -3.45 0.39
C ALA A 55 3.39 -2.58 -0.25
N LEU A 56 3.37 -2.42 -1.56
CA LEU A 56 4.31 -1.57 -2.29
C LEU A 56 4.26 -0.12 -1.82
N MET A 57 3.04 0.42 -1.66
CA MET A 57 2.86 1.78 -1.18
C MET A 57 3.41 1.98 0.23
N GLY A 58 3.15 1.03 1.13
CA GLY A 58 3.70 1.06 2.49
C GLY A 58 5.22 1.02 2.52
N MET A 59 5.86 0.22 1.64
CA MET A 59 7.31 0.17 1.51
C MET A 59 7.88 1.53 1.06
N ILE A 60 7.35 2.10 -0.01
CA ILE A 60 7.81 3.40 -0.55
C ILE A 60 7.67 4.48 0.51
N GLN A 61 6.51 4.55 1.14
CA GLN A 61 6.21 5.55 2.17
C GLN A 61 7.18 5.46 3.35
N SER A 62 7.44 4.24 3.83
CA SER A 62 8.35 4.02 4.96
C SER A 62 9.79 4.38 4.64
N LEU A 63 10.26 4.12 3.42
CA LEU A 63 11.60 4.50 2.98
C LEU A 63 11.78 6.02 2.92
N ILE A 64 10.80 6.73 2.38
CA ILE A 64 10.80 8.20 2.34
C ILE A 64 10.86 8.75 3.76
N TRP A 65 9.98 8.27 4.62
CA TRP A 65 9.92 8.72 6.01
C TRP A 65 11.21 8.41 6.78
N TYR A 66 11.76 7.21 6.63
CA TYR A 66 13.01 6.81 7.28
C TYR A 66 14.18 7.70 6.86
N ARG A 67 14.32 7.96 5.56
CA ARG A 67 15.37 8.87 5.04
C ARG A 67 15.25 10.29 5.61
N CYS A 68 14.05 10.80 5.66
CA CYS A 68 13.80 12.14 6.23
C CYS A 68 14.04 12.18 7.75
N ALA A 69 13.66 11.11 8.47
CA ALA A 69 13.89 10.99 9.90
C ALA A 69 15.38 10.94 10.26
N LEU A 70 16.20 10.25 9.46
CA LEU A 70 17.66 10.23 9.63
C LEU A 70 18.29 11.64 9.55
N HIS A 71 17.74 12.50 8.72
CA HIS A 71 18.21 13.88 8.53
C HIS A 71 17.47 14.88 9.44
N GLN A 72 16.74 14.42 10.44
CA GLN A 72 15.93 15.24 11.37
C GLN A 72 14.87 16.11 10.65
N ARG A 73 14.48 15.73 9.45
CA ARG A 73 13.47 16.42 8.62
C ARG A 73 12.11 15.71 8.66
N ASN A 74 11.62 15.43 9.86
CA ASN A 74 10.38 14.65 10.04
C ASN A 74 9.17 15.30 9.37
N LEU A 75 9.06 16.62 9.43
CA LEU A 75 7.96 17.36 8.77
C LEU A 75 8.04 17.20 7.25
N LEU A 76 9.24 17.32 6.67
CA LEU A 76 9.43 17.14 5.22
C LEU A 76 9.08 15.71 4.79
N GLY A 77 9.48 14.70 5.56
CA GLY A 77 9.13 13.30 5.30
C GLY A 77 7.63 13.06 5.32
N SER A 78 6.93 13.63 6.29
CA SER A 78 5.47 13.53 6.39
C SER A 78 4.78 14.23 5.22
N LEU A 79 5.22 15.42 4.83
CA LEU A 79 4.67 16.15 3.70
C LEU A 79 4.91 15.44 2.37
N LEU A 80 6.15 14.98 2.11
CA LEU A 80 6.47 14.23 0.90
C LEU A 80 5.67 12.93 0.82
N GLY A 81 5.56 12.22 1.93
CA GLY A 81 4.77 11.01 2.00
C GLY A 81 3.30 11.27 1.71
N LEU A 82 2.71 12.32 2.26
CA LEU A 82 1.34 12.71 2.00
C LEU A 82 1.14 13.09 0.53
N CYS A 83 2.05 13.86 -0.05
CA CYS A 83 2.00 14.22 -1.47
C CYS A 83 2.04 12.99 -2.39
N VAL A 84 2.96 12.05 -2.14
CA VAL A 84 3.05 10.80 -2.90
C VAL A 84 1.77 9.97 -2.73
N GLY A 85 1.25 9.86 -1.50
CA GLY A 85 0.02 9.13 -1.22
C GLY A 85 -1.18 9.71 -1.97
N VAL A 86 -1.38 11.02 -1.89
CA VAL A 86 -2.47 11.72 -2.58
C VAL A 86 -2.35 11.59 -4.10
N THR A 87 -1.15 11.75 -4.65
CA THR A 87 -0.90 11.62 -6.10
C THR A 87 -1.27 10.22 -6.60
N LEU A 88 -0.87 9.18 -5.87
CA LEU A 88 -1.19 7.80 -6.23
C LEU A 88 -2.68 7.48 -6.08
N LEU A 89 -3.36 8.05 -5.08
CA LEU A 89 -4.82 7.92 -4.95
C LEU A 89 -5.55 8.55 -6.13
N ILE A 90 -5.16 9.76 -6.53
CA ILE A 90 -5.73 10.46 -7.68
C ILE A 90 -5.49 9.64 -8.96
N PHE A 91 -4.26 9.18 -9.18
CA PHE A 91 -3.92 8.35 -10.34
C PHE A 91 -4.74 7.06 -10.37
N SER A 92 -4.83 6.36 -9.24
CA SER A 92 -5.63 5.14 -9.11
C SER A 92 -7.11 5.40 -9.40
N TYR A 93 -7.66 6.51 -8.91
CA TYR A 93 -9.05 6.90 -9.18
C TYR A 93 -9.30 7.09 -10.68
N PHE A 94 -8.47 7.87 -11.37
CA PHE A 94 -8.61 8.09 -12.83
C PHE A 94 -8.42 6.80 -13.62
N TYR A 95 -7.48 5.94 -13.21
CA TYR A 95 -7.26 4.65 -13.84
C TYR A 95 -8.48 3.74 -13.70
N CYS A 96 -9.07 3.65 -12.51
CA CYS A 96 -10.30 2.89 -12.28
C CYS A 96 -11.48 3.45 -13.08
N GLN A 97 -11.63 4.77 -13.16
CA GLN A 97 -12.66 5.39 -13.97
C GLN A 97 -12.53 5.02 -15.46
N ASN A 98 -11.31 5.08 -16.00
CA ASN A 98 -11.06 4.67 -17.39
C ASN A 98 -11.40 3.20 -17.64
N LEU A 99 -11.08 2.30 -16.70
CA LEU A 99 -11.44 0.88 -16.80
C LEU A 99 -12.94 0.66 -16.78
N ILE A 100 -13.67 1.38 -15.93
CA ILE A 100 -15.13 1.31 -15.82
C ILE A 100 -15.77 1.80 -17.13
N HIS A 101 -15.34 2.95 -17.65
CA HIS A 101 -15.85 3.48 -18.89
C HIS A 101 -15.55 2.61 -20.12
N ALA A 102 -14.35 2.02 -20.18
CA ALA A 102 -13.95 1.21 -21.33
C ALA A 102 -14.56 -0.21 -21.32
N GLY A 103 -14.77 -0.81 -20.13
CA GLY A 103 -15.14 -2.21 -20.03
C GLY A 103 -16.57 -2.51 -19.55
N LEU A 104 -17.09 -1.74 -18.61
CA LEU A 104 -18.35 -2.04 -17.94
C LEU A 104 -19.57 -1.34 -18.54
N LEU A 105 -19.46 -0.10 -19.01
CA LEU A 105 -20.57 0.63 -19.59
C LEU A 105 -21.18 -0.06 -20.83
N PRO A 106 -20.40 -0.53 -21.82
CA PRO A 106 -20.96 -1.23 -22.97
C PRO A 106 -21.62 -2.57 -22.59
N LEU A 107 -21.12 -3.23 -21.54
CA LEU A 107 -21.77 -4.45 -21.01
C LEU A 107 -23.12 -4.15 -20.36
N TRP A 108 -23.21 -3.08 -19.57
CA TRP A 108 -24.46 -2.63 -18.96
C TRP A 108 -25.50 -2.24 -20.01
N ASP A 109 -25.11 -1.50 -21.03
CA ASP A 109 -26.00 -1.13 -22.13
C ASP A 109 -26.54 -2.35 -22.90
N THR A 110 -25.71 -3.38 -23.03
CA THR A 110 -26.13 -4.63 -23.67
C THR A 110 -27.12 -5.41 -22.81
N ILE A 111 -26.89 -5.48 -21.51
CA ILE A 111 -27.78 -6.17 -20.56
C ILE A 111 -29.13 -5.46 -20.45
N LEU A 112 -29.12 -4.12 -20.32
CA LEU A 112 -30.35 -3.33 -20.20
C LEU A 112 -31.24 -3.38 -21.47
N LYS A 113 -30.65 -3.60 -22.64
CA LYS A 113 -31.41 -3.77 -23.90
C LYS A 113 -32.04 -5.15 -24.04
N GLN A 114 -31.68 -6.12 -23.20
CA GLN A 114 -32.26 -7.45 -23.20
C GLN A 114 -33.47 -7.59 -22.24
N PHE A 115 -33.66 -6.61 -21.38
CA PHE A 115 -34.83 -6.50 -20.49
C PHE A 115 -35.80 -5.42 -20.94
#